data_9f16be262dee2a103caa8c11bb27f14b
#
_entry.id   9f16be262dee2a103caa8c11bb27f14b
#
_cell.length_a   1.000
_cell.length_b   1.000
_cell.length_c   1.000
_cell.angle_alpha   90.00
_cell.angle_beta   90.00
_cell.angle_gamma   90.00
#
_symmetry.space_group_name_H-M   'P 1'
#
loop_
_entity.id
_entity.type
_entity.pdbx_description
1 polymer ?
#
loop_
_entity_poly.entity_id
_entity_poly.type
_entity_poly.pdbx_seq_one_letter_code
_entity_poly.pdbx_strand_id
1 'polypeptide(L)'
;MTSFFSKRRAFHAAALSATGLAVFAATALGVSSTAHAQAYPTKPIRMVLGYPAGSGIDAVARQVAARLEKEAGQTVVVDNRAGALGNIAADMVAK
;
A
#
# COMPACT_ATOMS: atom_id res chain seq x y z
N MET A 1 -35.89 -52.26 -26.69
CA MET A 1 -35.04 -52.46 -25.52
C MET A 1 -33.76 -51.61 -25.53
N THR A 2 -33.32 -51.15 -26.66
CA THR A 2 -32.09 -50.33 -26.81
C THR A 2 -32.27 -48.83 -26.50
N SER A 3 -33.49 -48.31 -26.43
CA SER A 3 -33.74 -46.88 -26.16
C SER A 3 -33.75 -46.54 -24.65
N PHE A 4 -33.87 -47.49 -23.78
CA PHE A 4 -33.97 -47.28 -22.33
C PHE A 4 -32.57 -47.02 -21.71
N PHE A 5 -31.51 -47.56 -22.27
CA PHE A 5 -30.14 -47.40 -21.78
C PHE A 5 -29.51 -46.07 -22.18
N SER A 6 -29.93 -45.45 -23.29
CA SER A 6 -29.37 -44.17 -23.73
C SER A 6 -29.80 -42.98 -22.87
N LYS A 7 -31.02 -43.02 -22.30
CA LYS A 7 -31.52 -41.94 -21.45
C LYS A 7 -30.83 -41.86 -20.08
N ARG A 8 -30.39 -42.98 -19.55
CA ARG A 8 -29.67 -43.00 -18.26
C ARG A 8 -28.25 -42.42 -18.34
N ARG A 9 -27.56 -42.63 -19.49
CA ARG A 9 -26.21 -42.07 -19.68
C ARG A 9 -26.22 -40.56 -19.86
N ALA A 10 -27.23 -39.99 -20.50
CA ALA A 10 -27.40 -38.57 -20.67
C ALA A 10 -27.65 -37.84 -19.34
N PHE A 11 -28.38 -38.49 -18.39
CA PHE A 11 -28.69 -37.91 -17.09
C PHE A 11 -27.48 -37.82 -16.17
N HIS A 12 -26.55 -38.79 -16.23
CA HIS A 12 -25.34 -38.78 -15.41
C HIS A 12 -24.28 -37.80 -15.94
N ALA A 13 -24.22 -37.58 -17.23
CA ALA A 13 -23.31 -36.60 -17.84
C ALA A 13 -23.72 -35.15 -17.51
N ALA A 14 -25.01 -34.85 -17.47
CA ALA A 14 -25.52 -33.54 -17.10
C ALA A 14 -25.33 -33.23 -15.60
N ALA A 15 -25.44 -34.21 -14.71
CA ALA A 15 -25.23 -34.06 -13.27
C ALA A 15 -23.77 -33.78 -12.92
N LEU A 16 -22.83 -34.42 -13.60
CA LEU A 16 -21.38 -34.20 -13.40
C LEU A 16 -20.90 -32.84 -13.87
N SER A 17 -21.50 -32.29 -14.94
CA SER A 17 -21.15 -30.93 -15.43
C SER A 17 -21.67 -29.84 -14.52
N ALA A 18 -22.83 -30.00 -13.90
CA ALA A 18 -23.39 -29.03 -12.97
C ALA A 18 -22.61 -28.93 -11.66
N THR A 19 -22.08 -30.06 -11.17
CA THR A 19 -21.31 -30.10 -9.92
C THR A 19 -19.90 -29.49 -10.12
N GLY A 20 -19.30 -29.66 -11.29
CA GLY A 20 -18.01 -29.06 -11.63
C GLY A 20 -18.06 -27.51 -11.69
N LEU A 21 -19.14 -26.95 -12.25
CA LEU A 21 -19.33 -25.50 -12.35
C LEU A 21 -19.59 -24.86 -10.98
N ALA A 22 -20.32 -25.53 -10.09
CA ALA A 22 -20.63 -25.01 -8.77
C ALA A 22 -19.38 -24.95 -7.85
N VAL A 23 -18.47 -25.93 -7.96
CA VAL A 23 -17.21 -25.92 -7.20
C VAL A 23 -16.24 -24.86 -7.70
N PHE A 24 -16.20 -24.60 -9.01
CA PHE A 24 -15.34 -23.57 -9.58
C PHE A 24 -15.81 -22.14 -9.24
N ALA A 25 -17.14 -21.92 -9.17
CA ALA A 25 -17.71 -20.65 -8.76
C ALA A 25 -17.50 -20.34 -7.26
N ALA A 26 -17.48 -21.37 -6.39
CA ALA A 26 -17.26 -21.20 -4.96
C ALA A 26 -15.79 -20.82 -4.63
N THR A 27 -14.83 -21.29 -5.42
CA THR A 27 -13.40 -20.93 -5.22
C THR A 27 -13.06 -19.52 -5.71
N ALA A 28 -13.84 -18.95 -6.64
CA ALA A 28 -13.61 -17.58 -7.15
C ALA A 28 -14.08 -16.48 -6.17
N LEU A 29 -14.95 -16.80 -5.21
CA LEU A 29 -15.50 -15.85 -4.22
C LEU A 29 -14.66 -15.75 -2.93
N GLY A 30 -13.62 -16.57 -2.78
CA GLY A 30 -12.88 -16.71 -1.52
C GLY A 30 -11.61 -15.87 -1.37
N VAL A 31 -11.19 -15.08 -2.36
CA VAL A 31 -9.93 -14.32 -2.30
C VAL A 31 -10.17 -12.82 -2.51
N SER A 32 -11.08 -12.26 -1.73
CA SER A 32 -11.03 -10.83 -1.45
C SER A 32 -10.14 -10.64 -0.22
N SER A 33 -8.84 -10.87 -0.37
CA SER A 33 -7.90 -10.34 0.60
C SER A 33 -7.96 -8.82 0.47
N THR A 34 -8.68 -8.17 1.36
CA THR A 34 -8.56 -6.74 1.58
C THR A 34 -7.13 -6.50 2.03
N ALA A 35 -6.24 -6.20 1.08
CA ALA A 35 -4.95 -5.63 1.40
C ALA A 35 -5.25 -4.32 2.12
N HIS A 36 -5.19 -4.33 3.45
CA HIS A 36 -5.17 -3.12 4.24
C HIS A 36 -3.84 -2.43 3.92
N ALA A 37 -3.87 -1.52 2.93
CA ALA A 37 -2.80 -0.57 2.74
C ALA A 37 -2.69 0.21 4.05
N GLN A 38 -1.59 0.04 4.79
CA GLN A 38 -1.33 0.84 5.97
C GLN A 38 -1.30 2.30 5.54
N ALA A 39 -2.09 3.15 6.20
CA ALA A 39 -2.06 4.58 5.93
C ALA A 39 -0.65 5.10 6.21
N TYR A 40 0.07 5.47 5.16
CA TYR A 40 1.39 6.06 5.27
C TYR A 40 1.29 7.59 5.05
N PRO A 41 1.95 8.40 5.85
CA PRO A 41 2.78 8.08 7.01
C PRO A 41 1.98 7.86 8.30
N THR A 42 2.40 6.92 9.16
CA THR A 42 1.77 6.62 10.47
C THR A 42 2.46 7.33 11.64
N LYS A 43 3.62 7.92 11.40
CA LYS A 43 4.46 8.59 12.39
C LYS A 43 4.79 10.01 11.91
N PRO A 44 5.16 10.92 12.83
CA PRO A 44 5.67 12.22 12.45
C PRO A 44 6.83 12.12 11.46
N ILE A 45 6.81 12.99 10.46
CA ILE A 45 7.85 13.07 9.42
C ILE A 45 8.97 13.95 9.95
N ARG A 46 10.20 13.46 9.90
CA ARG A 46 11.37 14.26 10.26
C ARG A 46 12.08 14.73 9.01
N MET A 47 12.09 16.04 8.80
CA MET A 47 12.81 16.69 7.71
C MET A 47 14.17 17.16 8.22
N VAL A 48 15.23 16.49 7.82
CA VAL A 48 16.60 16.84 8.23
C VAL A 48 17.19 17.86 7.26
N LEU A 49 17.61 19.00 7.78
CA LEU A 49 18.16 20.10 7.00
C LEU A 49 19.63 20.33 7.34
N GLY A 50 20.49 20.30 6.33
CA GLY A 50 21.95 20.48 6.48
C GLY A 50 22.41 21.92 6.65
N TYR A 51 21.51 22.85 7.01
CA TYR A 51 21.76 24.26 7.18
C TYR A 51 21.34 24.74 8.57
N PRO A 52 21.95 25.83 9.06
CA PRO A 52 21.60 26.34 10.39
C PRO A 52 20.17 26.90 10.42
N ALA A 53 19.56 26.80 11.59
CA ALA A 53 18.25 27.40 11.84
C ALA A 53 18.30 28.92 11.65
N GLY A 54 17.25 29.49 11.08
CA GLY A 54 17.15 30.92 10.79
C GLY A 54 17.80 31.35 9.48
N SER A 55 18.43 30.46 8.72
CA SER A 55 18.91 30.74 7.36
C SER A 55 17.76 30.91 6.38
N GLY A 56 18.04 31.53 5.20
CA GLY A 56 17.04 31.65 4.15
C GLY A 56 16.50 30.30 3.68
N ILE A 57 17.36 29.27 3.65
CA ILE A 57 16.98 27.89 3.32
C ILE A 57 16.08 27.29 4.39
N ASP A 58 16.34 27.56 5.67
CA ASP A 58 15.49 27.10 6.76
C ASP A 58 14.07 27.69 6.65
N ALA A 59 13.94 28.95 6.29
CA ALA A 59 12.64 29.59 6.07
C ALA A 59 11.83 28.89 4.96
N VAL A 60 12.47 28.56 3.85
CA VAL A 60 11.85 27.81 2.74
C VAL A 60 11.48 26.39 3.19
N ALA A 61 12.38 25.70 3.89
CA ALA A 61 12.12 24.35 4.39
C ALA A 61 10.91 24.29 5.32
N ARG A 62 10.73 25.30 6.19
CA ARG A 62 9.57 25.38 7.08
C ARG A 62 8.26 25.59 6.31
N GLN A 63 8.27 26.35 5.22
CA GLN A 63 7.09 26.51 4.37
C GLN A 63 6.73 25.21 3.66
N VAL A 64 7.72 24.47 3.17
CA VAL A 64 7.53 23.16 2.56
C VAL A 64 7.01 22.16 3.61
N ALA A 65 7.58 22.15 4.81
CA ALA A 65 7.14 21.31 5.91
C ALA A 65 5.66 21.55 6.26
N ALA A 66 5.24 22.81 6.36
CA ALA A 66 3.86 23.18 6.65
C ALA A 66 2.87 22.70 5.56
N ARG A 67 3.26 22.72 4.30
CA ARG A 67 2.47 22.17 3.20
C ARG A 67 2.38 20.64 3.27
N LEU A 68 3.53 20.01 3.46
CA LEU A 68 3.62 18.55 3.58
C LEU A 68 2.79 18.03 4.75
N GLU A 69 2.79 18.73 5.88
CA GLU A 69 1.96 18.40 7.05
C GLU A 69 0.47 18.37 6.71
N LYS A 70 -0.01 19.35 5.94
CA LYS A 70 -1.41 19.41 5.50
C LYS A 70 -1.77 18.27 4.55
N GLU A 71 -0.88 17.91 3.63
CA GLU A 71 -1.12 16.86 2.64
C GLU A 71 -0.97 15.45 3.23
N ALA A 72 0.04 15.27 4.09
CA ALA A 72 0.32 13.97 4.70
C ALA A 72 -0.56 13.64 5.91
N GLY A 73 -1.21 14.64 6.51
CA GLY A 73 -2.00 14.46 7.75
C GLY A 73 -1.17 14.09 8.97
N GLN A 74 0.15 14.32 8.94
CA GLN A 74 1.09 14.04 10.02
C GLN A 74 1.98 15.24 10.27
N THR A 75 2.39 15.42 11.54
CA THR A 75 3.32 16.48 11.93
C THR A 75 4.66 16.34 11.21
N VAL A 76 5.17 17.44 10.69
CA VAL A 76 6.48 17.51 10.04
C VAL A 76 7.43 18.36 10.88
N VAL A 77 8.46 17.73 11.43
CA VAL A 77 9.46 18.38 12.27
C VAL A 77 10.70 18.70 11.44
N VAL A 78 11.09 19.96 11.39
CA VAL A 78 12.34 20.40 10.76
C VAL A 78 13.48 20.30 11.78
N ASP A 79 14.46 19.45 11.49
CA ASP A 79 15.64 19.22 12.32
C ASP A 79 16.88 19.76 11.60
N ASN A 80 17.41 20.86 12.11
CA ASN A 80 18.57 21.52 11.53
C ASN A 80 19.88 20.84 12.03
N ARG A 81 20.63 20.25 11.10
CA ARG A 81 21.93 19.60 11.36
C ARG A 81 23.00 20.21 10.44
N ALA A 82 23.38 21.42 10.79
CA ALA A 82 24.41 22.15 10.04
C ALA A 82 25.79 21.54 10.25
N GLY A 83 26.62 21.61 9.22
CA GLY A 83 28.01 21.22 9.24
C GLY A 83 28.42 20.32 8.09
N ALA A 84 29.70 20.25 7.80
CA ALA A 84 30.33 19.44 6.75
C ALA A 84 29.60 19.53 5.39
N LEU A 85 29.15 20.71 4.98
CA LEU A 85 28.40 20.95 3.72
C LEU A 85 27.15 20.06 3.55
N GLY A 86 26.47 19.76 4.66
CA GLY A 86 25.26 18.92 4.66
C GLY A 86 25.53 17.41 4.80
N ASN A 87 26.80 16.97 4.81
CA ASN A 87 27.13 15.54 4.93
C ASN A 87 26.65 14.93 6.24
N ILE A 88 26.63 15.70 7.33
CA ILE A 88 26.13 15.24 8.64
C ILE A 88 24.63 14.93 8.55
N ALA A 89 23.86 15.81 7.90
CA ALA A 89 22.43 15.61 7.70
C ALA A 89 22.17 14.39 6.79
N ALA A 90 22.93 14.23 5.73
CA ALA A 90 22.82 13.11 4.82
C ALA A 90 23.12 11.76 5.50
N ASP A 91 24.17 11.69 6.30
CA ASP A 91 24.55 10.49 7.05
C ASP A 91 23.51 10.07 8.08
N MET A 92 22.85 11.04 8.71
CA MET A 92 21.77 10.79 9.66
C MET A 92 20.52 10.17 9.01
N VAL A 93 20.21 10.54 7.79
CA VAL A 93 19.05 10.02 7.05
C VAL A 93 19.35 8.64 6.45
N ALA A 94 20.63 8.40 6.10
CA ALA A 94 21.08 7.15 5.49
C ALA A 94 21.15 5.94 6.46
N LYS A 95 21.19 6.18 7.74
CA LYS A 95 21.24 5.16 8.81
C LYS A 95 19.89 4.91 9.43
#